data_3ce8354630b154170ef7a4363dbb6c50
#
_entry.id   3ce8354630b154170ef7a4363dbb6c50
#
_cell.length_a   1.000
_cell.length_b   1.000
_cell.length_c   1.000
_cell.angle_alpha   90.00
_cell.angle_beta   90.00
_cell.angle_gamma   90.00
#
_symmetry.space_group_name_H-M   'P 1'
#
loop_
_entity.id
_entity.type
_entity.pdbx_description
1 polymer ?
#
loop_
_entity_poly.entity_id
_entity_poly.type
_entity_poly.pdbx_seq_one_letter_code
_entity_poly.pdbx_strand_id
1 'polypeptide(L)'
;MEHKPQTDISNLGEFGLIRHLTENFPPRNASTLKGVGDAAAVLDYGNKRILVTTDLLLEGIHFDLTYVPLKHLGYKSAVVNFSDIYAMNGRPRQITVSLGLSKRFSVEDMEELYAGIQLACNIYGVDLVGGDTSASLTGLTISITCIGEGEEGKIVY
;
A
#
# COMPACT_ATOMS: atom_id res chain seq x y z
N MET A 1 -25.97 20.22 22.44
CA MET A 1 -25.11 19.13 21.91
C MET A 1 -24.12 18.73 22.99
N GLU A 2 -24.26 17.54 23.51
CA GLU A 2 -23.28 17.03 24.46
C GLU A 2 -22.00 16.69 23.71
N HIS A 3 -20.88 17.30 24.11
CA HIS A 3 -19.56 16.95 23.59
C HIS A 3 -19.12 15.63 24.21
N LYS A 4 -18.99 14.58 23.40
CA LYS A 4 -18.37 13.34 23.85
C LYS A 4 -16.90 13.60 24.17
N PRO A 5 -16.37 13.03 25.28
CA PRO A 5 -14.94 13.14 25.54
C PRO A 5 -14.12 12.58 24.38
N GLN A 6 -13.05 13.28 24.03
CA GLN A 6 -12.16 12.88 22.93
C GLN A 6 -10.99 12.08 23.49
N THR A 7 -10.68 10.94 22.88
CA THR A 7 -9.51 10.14 23.21
C THR A 7 -8.41 10.45 22.19
N ASP A 8 -7.23 10.76 22.68
CA ASP A 8 -6.08 11.02 21.81
C ASP A 8 -5.65 9.73 21.10
N ILE A 9 -5.43 9.81 19.80
CA ILE A 9 -4.98 8.69 18.97
C ILE A 9 -3.65 8.13 19.48
N SER A 10 -2.76 8.99 20.00
CA SER A 10 -1.47 8.57 20.54
C SER A 10 -1.58 7.55 21.68
N ASN A 11 -2.69 7.49 22.40
CA ASN A 11 -2.93 6.52 23.46
C ASN A 11 -3.09 5.09 22.93
N LEU A 12 -3.51 4.94 21.67
CA LEU A 12 -3.72 3.63 21.04
C LEU A 12 -2.53 3.17 20.19
N GLY A 13 -1.77 4.12 19.64
CA GLY A 13 -0.78 3.86 18.60
C GLY A 13 -1.43 3.43 17.28
N GLU A 14 -0.62 3.19 16.27
CA GLU A 14 -1.11 2.82 14.93
C GLU A 14 -1.90 1.51 14.94
N PHE A 15 -1.31 0.43 15.45
CA PHE A 15 -1.94 -0.89 15.47
C PHE A 15 -3.16 -0.93 16.40
N GLY A 16 -3.11 -0.24 17.52
CA GLY A 16 -4.23 -0.13 18.44
C GLY A 16 -5.41 0.61 17.82
N LEU A 17 -5.16 1.69 17.09
CA LEU A 17 -6.19 2.43 16.36
C LEU A 17 -6.83 1.57 15.26
N ILE A 18 -6.01 0.89 14.44
CA ILE A 18 -6.51 0.00 13.38
C ILE A 18 -7.41 -1.08 13.98
N ARG A 19 -6.96 -1.73 15.04
CA ARG A 19 -7.75 -2.75 15.73
C ARG A 19 -9.08 -2.20 16.21
N HIS A 20 -9.06 -1.05 16.86
CA HIS A 20 -10.27 -0.40 17.38
C HIS A 20 -11.28 -0.07 16.29
N LEU A 21 -10.79 0.49 15.16
CA LEU A 21 -11.67 0.90 14.06
C LEU A 21 -12.22 -0.27 13.25
N THR A 22 -11.50 -1.41 13.24
CA THR A 22 -11.87 -2.57 12.40
C THR A 22 -12.51 -3.73 13.15
N GLU A 23 -12.62 -3.65 14.49
CA GLU A 23 -13.17 -4.73 15.32
C GLU A 23 -14.61 -5.14 14.96
N ASN A 24 -15.40 -4.21 14.39
CA ASN A 24 -16.76 -4.43 13.98
C ASN A 24 -16.90 -4.78 12.48
N PHE A 25 -15.80 -5.13 11.82
CA PHE A 25 -15.77 -5.56 10.42
C PHE A 25 -15.36 -7.02 10.29
N PRO A 26 -16.17 -7.97 10.80
CA PRO A 26 -15.83 -9.38 10.66
C PRO A 26 -15.89 -9.80 9.19
N PRO A 27 -15.08 -10.76 8.77
CA PRO A 27 -15.18 -11.31 7.42
C PRO A 27 -16.56 -11.87 7.14
N ARG A 28 -17.12 -11.53 5.97
CA ARG A 28 -18.47 -11.96 5.55
C ARG A 28 -18.44 -12.98 4.43
N ASN A 29 -17.30 -13.08 3.75
CA ASN A 29 -17.11 -13.97 2.62
C ASN A 29 -16.17 -15.10 2.99
N ALA A 30 -16.54 -16.32 2.59
CA ALA A 30 -15.71 -17.50 2.85
C ALA A 30 -14.33 -17.41 2.20
N SER A 31 -14.20 -16.62 1.12
CA SER A 31 -12.94 -16.38 0.44
C SER A 31 -11.95 -15.51 1.25
N THR A 32 -12.40 -14.85 2.30
CA THR A 32 -11.51 -14.09 3.17
C THR A 32 -10.93 -15.00 4.25
N LEU A 33 -9.71 -15.48 4.07
CA LEU A 33 -9.04 -16.35 5.04
C LEU A 33 -8.39 -15.55 6.17
N LYS A 34 -7.74 -14.45 5.84
CA LYS A 34 -7.10 -13.55 6.79
C LYS A 34 -7.36 -12.12 6.34
N GLY A 35 -8.05 -11.37 7.18
CA GLY A 35 -8.29 -9.94 6.96
C GLY A 35 -7.23 -9.07 7.63
N VAL A 36 -7.69 -8.05 8.35
CA VAL A 36 -6.82 -7.10 9.06
C VAL A 36 -5.98 -7.79 10.12
N GLY A 37 -4.71 -7.43 10.24
CA GLY A 37 -3.85 -7.83 11.35
C GLY A 37 -2.54 -8.51 10.98
N ASP A 38 -2.16 -8.51 9.71
CA ASP A 38 -0.88 -9.04 9.24
C ASP A 38 -0.34 -8.17 8.11
N ALA A 39 0.85 -8.52 7.58
CA ALA A 39 1.50 -7.75 6.48
C ALA A 39 0.63 -7.67 5.23
N ALA A 40 -0.17 -8.69 4.96
CA ALA A 40 -1.14 -8.69 3.86
C ALA A 40 -2.38 -9.48 4.23
N ALA A 41 -3.51 -9.14 3.59
CA ALA A 41 -4.70 -9.99 3.63
C ALA A 41 -4.47 -11.25 2.79
N VAL A 42 -5.16 -12.34 3.15
CA VAL A 42 -5.10 -13.61 2.41
C VAL A 42 -6.51 -14.00 1.97
N LEU A 43 -6.65 -14.19 0.67
CA LEU A 43 -7.93 -14.55 0.05
C LEU A 43 -7.81 -15.91 -0.62
N ASP A 44 -8.88 -16.70 -0.53
CA ASP A 44 -8.98 -18.03 -1.14
C ASP A 44 -9.81 -17.94 -2.42
N TYR A 45 -9.17 -18.16 -3.54
CA TYR A 45 -9.82 -18.22 -4.84
C TYR A 45 -9.50 -19.56 -5.53
N GLY A 46 -9.74 -20.66 -4.84
CA GLY A 46 -9.49 -22.00 -5.33
C GLY A 46 -8.16 -22.57 -4.83
N ASN A 47 -7.32 -23.05 -5.73
CA ASN A 47 -6.02 -23.66 -5.39
C ASN A 47 -4.88 -22.67 -5.20
N LYS A 48 -5.16 -21.38 -5.36
CA LYS A 48 -4.21 -20.29 -5.07
C LYS A 48 -4.70 -19.41 -3.93
N ARG A 49 -3.77 -18.89 -3.16
CA ARG A 49 -4.03 -17.85 -2.17
C ARG A 49 -3.65 -16.50 -2.78
N ILE A 50 -4.56 -15.54 -2.69
CA ILE A 50 -4.32 -14.17 -3.15
C ILE A 50 -3.98 -13.32 -1.94
N LEU A 51 -2.85 -12.61 -2.02
CA LEU A 51 -2.41 -11.69 -0.99
C LEU A 51 -2.62 -10.27 -1.48
N VAL A 52 -3.13 -9.41 -0.59
CA VAL A 52 -3.38 -8.01 -0.92
C VAL A 52 -2.81 -7.15 0.18
N THR A 53 -1.95 -6.20 -0.19
CA THR A 53 -1.39 -5.22 0.73
C THR A 53 -1.40 -3.83 0.11
N THR A 54 -1.38 -2.80 0.95
CA THR A 54 -1.31 -1.41 0.52
C THR A 54 -0.45 -0.61 1.48
N ASP A 55 0.31 0.34 0.92
CA ASP A 55 1.10 1.30 1.68
C ASP A 55 0.76 2.72 1.26
N LEU A 56 0.85 3.64 2.21
CA LEU A 56 0.62 5.05 2.02
C LEU A 56 1.90 5.81 2.38
N LEU A 57 2.45 6.55 1.42
CA LEU A 57 3.65 7.37 1.61
C LEU A 57 3.30 8.85 1.46
N LEU A 58 3.67 9.64 2.45
CA LEU A 58 3.39 11.07 2.52
C LEU A 58 4.69 11.87 2.49
N GLU A 59 4.73 12.88 1.63
CA GLU A 59 5.83 13.84 1.61
C GLU A 59 5.96 14.55 2.97
N GLY A 60 7.20 14.67 3.45
CA GLY A 60 7.50 15.26 4.75
C GLY A 60 7.42 14.28 5.93
N ILE A 61 6.80 13.12 5.73
CA ILE A 61 6.68 12.06 6.75
C ILE A 61 7.56 10.86 6.37
N HIS A 62 7.35 10.30 5.18
CA HIS A 62 8.04 9.09 4.73
C HIS A 62 9.21 9.38 3.80
N PHE A 63 9.22 10.56 3.17
CA PHE A 63 10.27 11.00 2.26
C PHE A 63 10.37 12.52 2.23
N ASP A 64 11.53 13.02 1.81
CA ASP A 64 11.79 14.44 1.62
C ASP A 64 12.36 14.63 0.20
N LEU A 65 11.64 15.35 -0.65
CA LEU A 65 12.02 15.58 -2.05
C LEU A 65 13.25 16.49 -2.19
N THR A 66 13.70 17.14 -1.12
CA THR A 66 14.96 17.86 -1.10
C THR A 66 16.15 16.91 -1.26
N TYR A 67 16.03 15.67 -0.78
CA TYR A 67 17.13 14.70 -0.73
C TYR A 67 16.91 13.48 -1.63
N VAL A 68 15.66 13.14 -1.96
CA VAL A 68 15.33 11.91 -2.69
C VAL A 68 14.88 12.24 -4.11
N PRO A 69 15.61 11.77 -5.14
CA PRO A 69 15.14 11.88 -6.52
C PRO A 69 13.81 11.14 -6.72
N LEU A 70 12.93 11.70 -7.55
CA LEU A 70 11.61 11.12 -7.81
C LEU A 70 11.67 9.69 -8.35
N LYS A 71 12.67 9.38 -9.17
CA LYS A 71 12.87 8.01 -9.68
C LYS A 71 13.15 7.02 -8.54
N HIS A 72 14.02 7.39 -7.59
CA HIS A 72 14.30 6.55 -6.41
C HIS A 72 13.06 6.39 -5.54
N LEU A 73 12.31 7.46 -5.36
CA LEU A 73 11.05 7.42 -4.61
C LEU A 73 10.05 6.46 -5.24
N GLY A 74 9.88 6.53 -6.57
CA GLY A 74 9.00 5.62 -7.30
C GLY A 74 9.41 4.16 -7.12
N TYR A 75 10.69 3.87 -7.27
CA TYR A 75 11.23 2.53 -7.05
C TYR A 75 10.95 2.02 -5.64
N LYS A 76 11.29 2.83 -4.63
CA LYS A 76 11.08 2.51 -3.21
C LYS A 76 9.59 2.28 -2.91
N SER A 77 8.72 3.14 -3.44
CA SER A 77 7.26 3.06 -3.22
C SER A 77 6.68 1.73 -3.68
N ALA A 78 7.18 1.19 -4.79
CA ALA A 78 6.77 -0.12 -5.29
C ALA A 78 7.37 -1.26 -4.45
N VAL A 79 8.66 -1.20 -4.17
CA VAL A 79 9.40 -2.28 -3.51
C VAL A 79 8.94 -2.52 -2.07
N VAL A 80 8.53 -1.49 -1.33
CA VAL A 80 8.01 -1.69 0.04
C VAL A 80 6.74 -2.54 0.03
N ASN A 81 5.92 -2.42 -1.00
CA ASN A 81 4.73 -3.28 -1.18
C ASN A 81 5.12 -4.71 -1.57
N PHE A 82 6.08 -4.88 -2.46
CA PHE A 82 6.57 -6.21 -2.84
C PHE A 82 7.15 -6.94 -1.64
N SER A 83 7.83 -6.21 -0.76
CA SER A 83 8.41 -6.73 0.47
C SER A 83 7.35 -7.36 1.38
N ASP A 84 6.18 -6.75 1.51
CA ASP A 84 5.09 -7.28 2.33
C ASP A 84 4.55 -8.60 1.76
N ILE A 85 4.47 -8.72 0.44
CA ILE A 85 4.07 -9.96 -0.21
C ILE A 85 5.12 -11.06 -0.01
N TYR A 86 6.38 -10.72 -0.19
CA TYR A 86 7.48 -11.68 0.03
C TYR A 86 7.57 -12.12 1.50
N ALA A 87 7.28 -11.22 2.45
CA ALA A 87 7.29 -11.55 3.87
C ALA A 87 6.29 -12.65 4.22
N MET A 88 5.23 -12.80 3.45
CA MET A 88 4.22 -13.85 3.62
C MET A 88 4.45 -15.06 2.70
N ASN A 89 5.64 -15.17 2.12
CA ASN A 89 6.02 -16.22 1.19
C ASN A 89 5.17 -16.24 -0.09
N GLY A 90 4.72 -15.07 -0.51
CA GLY A 90 4.00 -14.88 -1.77
C GLY A 90 4.88 -14.28 -2.86
N ARG A 91 4.31 -14.11 -4.04
CA ARG A 91 4.92 -13.43 -5.17
C ARG A 91 4.06 -12.27 -5.60
N PRO A 92 4.58 -11.04 -5.66
CA PRO A 92 3.82 -9.91 -6.17
C PRO A 92 3.54 -10.10 -7.67
N ARG A 93 2.33 -9.74 -8.10
CA ARG A 93 1.90 -9.92 -9.50
C ARG A 93 1.39 -8.64 -10.13
N GLN A 94 0.56 -7.88 -9.42
CA GLN A 94 -0.01 -6.66 -9.95
C GLN A 94 0.03 -5.55 -8.90
N ILE A 95 0.08 -4.31 -9.37
CA ILE A 95 -0.09 -3.13 -8.52
C ILE A 95 -1.08 -2.15 -9.11
N THR A 96 -1.72 -1.38 -8.24
CA THR A 96 -2.38 -0.12 -8.60
C THR A 96 -1.68 1.02 -7.88
N VAL A 97 -1.61 2.19 -8.51
CA VAL A 97 -0.94 3.38 -7.98
C VAL A 97 -1.94 4.53 -7.89
N SER A 98 -2.15 5.05 -6.69
CA SER A 98 -2.97 6.24 -6.47
C SER A 98 -2.09 7.39 -6.01
N LEU A 99 -2.26 8.56 -6.61
CA LEU A 99 -1.46 9.74 -6.32
C LEU A 99 -2.33 10.92 -5.91
N GLY A 100 -1.87 11.66 -4.92
CA GLY A 100 -2.33 13.02 -4.64
C GLY A 100 -1.23 14.00 -5.05
N LEU A 101 -1.51 14.90 -5.99
CA LEU A 101 -0.54 15.82 -6.59
C LEU A 101 -0.87 17.27 -6.27
N SER A 102 0.10 18.04 -5.80
CA SER A 102 -0.01 19.49 -5.75
C SER A 102 0.41 20.11 -7.10
N LYS A 103 0.02 21.37 -7.30
CA LYS A 103 0.30 22.09 -8.55
C LYS A 103 1.78 22.33 -8.87
N ARG A 104 2.68 22.12 -7.90
CA ARG A 104 4.12 22.32 -8.11
C ARG A 104 4.77 21.22 -8.95
N PHE A 105 4.09 20.09 -9.14
CA PHE A 105 4.63 18.97 -9.91
C PHE A 105 4.27 19.09 -11.38
N SER A 106 5.24 18.84 -12.23
CA SER A 106 5.09 18.83 -13.70
C SER A 106 4.79 17.41 -14.21
N VAL A 107 4.44 17.31 -15.48
CA VAL A 107 4.31 16.00 -16.16
C VAL A 107 5.65 15.26 -16.12
N GLU A 108 6.75 15.98 -16.35
CA GLU A 108 8.11 15.40 -16.33
C GLU A 108 8.49 14.85 -14.95
N ASP A 109 8.05 15.52 -13.88
CA ASP A 109 8.25 15.02 -12.50
C ASP A 109 7.54 13.67 -12.32
N MET A 110 6.33 13.55 -12.84
CA MET A 110 5.55 12.32 -12.73
C MET A 110 6.12 11.21 -13.63
N GLU A 111 6.65 11.57 -14.80
CA GLU A 111 7.36 10.60 -15.64
C GLU A 111 8.58 10.01 -14.92
N GLU A 112 9.34 10.82 -14.17
CA GLU A 112 10.45 10.33 -13.36
C GLU A 112 9.99 9.38 -12.25
N LEU A 113 8.93 9.75 -11.52
CA LEU A 113 8.36 8.90 -10.48
C LEU A 113 7.95 7.54 -11.05
N TYR A 114 7.22 7.56 -12.16
CA TYR A 114 6.75 6.35 -12.83
C TYR A 114 7.89 5.55 -13.48
N ALA A 115 8.96 6.19 -13.90
CA ALA A 115 10.16 5.49 -14.38
C ALA A 115 10.75 4.60 -13.26
N GLY A 116 10.77 5.08 -12.03
CA GLY A 116 11.19 4.29 -10.88
C GLY A 116 10.25 3.12 -10.57
N ILE A 117 8.95 3.37 -10.61
CA ILE A 117 7.93 2.32 -10.43
C ILE A 117 8.07 1.26 -11.52
N GLN A 118 8.23 1.70 -12.78
CA GLN A 118 8.40 0.79 -13.92
C GLN A 118 9.66 -0.08 -13.78
N LEU A 119 10.77 0.51 -13.33
CA LEU A 119 12.00 -0.22 -13.09
C LEU A 119 11.78 -1.35 -12.06
N ALA A 120 11.11 -1.05 -10.96
CA ALA A 120 10.77 -2.07 -9.96
C ALA A 120 9.87 -3.15 -10.55
N CYS A 121 8.85 -2.77 -11.28
CA CYS A 121 7.95 -3.72 -11.95
C CYS A 121 8.69 -4.62 -12.93
N ASN A 122 9.64 -4.07 -13.68
CA ASN A 122 10.44 -4.85 -14.65
C ASN A 122 11.36 -5.86 -13.94
N ILE A 123 11.98 -5.46 -12.84
CA ILE A 123 12.89 -6.33 -12.08
C ILE A 123 12.13 -7.48 -11.41
N TYR A 124 10.96 -7.19 -10.83
CA TYR A 124 10.21 -8.16 -10.03
C TYR A 124 9.08 -8.86 -10.80
N GLY A 125 8.88 -8.53 -12.07
CA GLY A 125 7.85 -9.16 -12.90
C GLY A 125 6.43 -8.80 -12.49
N VAL A 126 6.19 -7.54 -12.15
CA VAL A 126 4.90 -7.03 -11.66
C VAL A 126 4.26 -6.14 -12.71
N ASP A 127 2.94 -6.26 -12.90
CA ASP A 127 2.17 -5.45 -13.83
C ASP A 127 1.49 -4.29 -13.11
N LEU A 128 1.55 -3.10 -13.70
CA LEU A 128 0.71 -1.98 -13.29
C LEU A 128 -0.65 -2.12 -13.99
N VAL A 129 -1.72 -2.28 -13.22
CA VAL A 129 -3.04 -2.59 -13.77
C VAL A 129 -4.08 -1.51 -13.55
N GLY A 130 -3.76 -0.47 -12.79
CA GLY A 130 -4.70 0.62 -12.57
C GLY A 130 -4.20 1.63 -11.55
N GLY A 131 -5.07 2.52 -11.16
CA GLY A 131 -4.78 3.55 -10.17
C GLY A 131 -5.74 4.71 -10.25
N ASP A 132 -5.39 5.78 -9.56
CA ASP A 132 -6.16 7.02 -9.50
C ASP A 132 -5.23 8.21 -9.29
N THR A 133 -5.67 9.39 -9.69
CA THR A 133 -4.93 10.64 -9.47
C THR A 133 -5.89 11.72 -9.03
N SER A 134 -5.59 12.36 -7.93
CA SER A 134 -6.36 13.48 -7.38
C SER A 134 -5.45 14.67 -7.12
N ALA A 135 -6.04 15.86 -7.09
CA ALA A 135 -5.36 17.05 -6.63
C ALA A 135 -5.10 16.98 -5.12
N SER A 136 -4.00 17.57 -4.68
CA SER A 136 -3.67 17.76 -3.28
C SER A 136 -3.30 19.22 -3.03
N LEU A 137 -3.72 19.76 -1.92
CA LEU A 137 -3.36 21.13 -1.50
C LEU A 137 -1.99 21.19 -0.81
N THR A 138 -1.52 20.06 -0.32
CA THR A 138 -0.24 19.92 0.37
C THR A 138 0.71 19.04 -0.43
N GLY A 139 1.59 18.32 0.11
CA GLY A 139 2.61 17.57 -0.61
C GLY A 139 2.12 16.41 -1.49
N LEU A 140 3.07 15.66 -1.99
CA LEU A 140 2.84 14.44 -2.76
C LEU A 140 2.42 13.30 -1.83
N THR A 141 1.35 12.61 -2.21
CA THR A 141 0.88 11.39 -1.55
C THR A 141 0.92 10.24 -2.55
N ILE A 142 1.50 9.12 -2.15
CA ILE A 142 1.58 7.92 -2.98
C ILE A 142 0.94 6.76 -2.22
N SER A 143 -0.07 6.13 -2.81
CA SER A 143 -0.66 4.90 -2.28
C SER A 143 -0.56 3.82 -3.33
N ILE A 144 0.12 2.73 -3.01
CA ILE A 144 0.25 1.58 -3.90
C ILE A 144 -0.41 0.37 -3.24
N THR A 145 -1.30 -0.27 -3.98
CA THR A 145 -1.89 -1.55 -3.59
C THR A 145 -1.24 -2.65 -4.41
N CYS A 146 -0.74 -3.68 -3.75
CA CYS A 146 -0.11 -4.83 -4.40
C CYS A 146 -0.95 -6.09 -4.20
N ILE A 147 -1.16 -6.78 -5.30
CA ILE A 147 -1.81 -8.08 -5.34
C ILE A 147 -0.72 -9.12 -5.63
N GLY A 148 -0.63 -10.12 -4.79
CA GLY A 148 0.29 -11.22 -4.94
C GLY A 148 -0.42 -12.55 -4.86
N GLU A 149 0.32 -13.62 -5.09
CA GLU A 149 -0.20 -14.98 -4.96
C GLU A 149 0.77 -15.87 -4.20
N GLY A 150 0.22 -16.84 -3.50
CA GLY A 150 0.98 -17.85 -2.79
C GLY A 150 0.33 -19.22 -2.93
N GLU A 151 1.05 -20.23 -2.50
CA GLU A 151 0.57 -21.61 -2.54
C GLU A 151 -0.14 -21.95 -1.22
N GLU A 152 -1.20 -22.74 -1.33
CA GLU A 152 -1.88 -23.30 -0.16
C GLU A 152 -0.89 -24.05 0.73
N GLY A 153 -0.97 -23.78 2.04
CA GLY A 153 -0.10 -24.43 3.04
C GLY A 153 1.31 -23.86 3.14
N LYS A 154 1.66 -22.89 2.29
CA LYS A 154 3.00 -22.25 2.30
C LYS A 154 2.98 -20.77 2.70
N ILE A 155 1.80 -20.22 3.02
CA ILE A 155 1.70 -18.84 3.48
C ILE A 155 2.28 -18.72 4.88
N VAL A 156 3.10 -17.69 5.09
CA VAL A 156 3.69 -17.35 6.40
C VAL A 156 2.94 -16.16 6.97
N TYR A 157 2.49 -16.28 8.19
CA TYR A 157 1.77 -15.24 8.93
C TYR A 157 2.64 -14.56 9.97
#